data_db77b9aead22782ab9c6539a918e7244
#
_entry.id   db77b9aead22782ab9c6539a918e7244
#
_cell.length_a   1.000
_cell.length_b   1.000
_cell.length_c   1.000
_cell.angle_alpha   90.00
_cell.angle_beta   90.00
_cell.angle_gamma   90.00
#
_symmetry.space_group_name_H-M   'P 1'
#
loop_
_entity.id
_entity.type
_entity.pdbx_description
1 polymer ?
#
loop_
_entity_poly.entity_id
_entity_poly.type
_entity_poly.pdbx_seq_one_letter_code
_entity_poly.pdbx_strand_id
1 'polypeptide(L)'
;RLPEHKRAKYIGRVFQDPMTGTAATMQIEENLALARRRGARRTLRPGITRAERGEYRELLKILDLGLEDRLTAKVGLLSGGQRQALTLLMASLVKPRLLLLDEHTAALDPKTAAKVLDATEKIVQRDRLTTLMITHNMRDAIAHGNRLIMMYEGRIALDISGEEKKKLTVEDLLAKFGQATGSDEADDKLLLG
;
A
#
# COMPACT_ATOMS: atom_id res chain seq x y z
N ARG A 1 -12.43 3.17 23.24
CA ARG A 1 -11.93 2.48 22.04
C ARG A 1 -13.07 2.26 21.05
N LEU A 2 -12.88 2.57 19.77
CA LEU A 2 -13.87 2.27 18.72
C LEU A 2 -13.75 0.78 18.34
N PRO A 3 -14.87 0.07 18.15
CA PRO A 3 -14.87 -1.29 17.63
C PRO A 3 -14.32 -1.31 16.19
N GLU A 4 -13.85 -2.46 15.72
CA GLU A 4 -13.08 -2.61 14.48
C GLU A 4 -13.85 -2.13 13.25
N HIS A 5 -15.13 -2.50 13.11
CA HIS A 5 -15.99 -2.06 12.01
C HIS A 5 -16.19 -0.53 11.94
N LYS A 6 -16.09 0.17 13.08
CA LYS A 6 -16.15 1.65 13.11
C LYS A 6 -14.80 2.28 12.74
N ARG A 7 -13.69 1.61 13.09
CA ARG A 7 -12.33 2.04 12.69
C ARG A 7 -12.10 1.91 11.18
N ALA A 8 -12.68 0.92 10.54
CA ALA A 8 -12.59 0.70 9.10
C ALA A 8 -13.02 1.91 8.26
N LYS A 9 -13.80 2.82 8.80
CA LYS A 9 -14.14 4.10 8.15
C LYS A 9 -12.94 5.04 8.01
N TYR A 10 -11.97 4.95 8.92
CA TYR A 10 -10.85 5.90 9.03
C TYR A 10 -9.52 5.32 8.55
N ILE A 11 -9.44 3.99 8.45
CA ILE A 11 -8.20 3.27 8.14
C ILE A 11 -8.38 2.57 6.80
N GLY A 12 -7.48 2.86 5.83
CA GLY A 12 -7.24 2.03 4.67
C GLY A 12 -6.15 1.01 5.00
N ARG A 13 -6.28 -0.22 4.54
CA ARG A 13 -5.25 -1.25 4.72
C ARG A 13 -5.04 -2.02 3.43
N VAL A 14 -3.78 -2.22 3.08
CA VAL A 14 -3.34 -3.11 2.01
C VAL A 14 -2.52 -4.22 2.66
N PHE A 15 -2.85 -5.46 2.34
CA PHE A 15 -2.22 -6.65 2.91
C PHE A 15 -1.07 -7.12 2.03
N GLN A 16 -0.21 -7.97 2.57
CA GLN A 16 0.89 -8.61 1.86
C GLN A 16 0.40 -9.50 0.71
N ASP A 17 -0.64 -10.33 0.99
CA ASP A 17 -1.23 -11.20 -0.02
C ASP A 17 -2.15 -10.42 -0.97
N PRO A 18 -1.82 -10.34 -2.29
CA PRO A 18 -2.66 -9.69 -3.29
C PRO A 18 -4.07 -10.30 -3.42
N MET A 19 -4.26 -11.54 -2.95
CA MET A 19 -5.56 -12.21 -2.99
C MET A 19 -6.51 -11.68 -1.92
N THR A 20 -5.98 -11.05 -0.89
CA THR A 20 -6.74 -10.45 0.20
C THR A 20 -7.21 -9.04 -0.17
N GLY A 21 -8.41 -8.69 0.23
CA GLY A 21 -8.95 -7.33 0.02
C GLY A 21 -9.77 -7.14 -1.25
N THR A 22 -9.87 -8.14 -2.14
CA THR A 22 -10.69 -8.09 -3.35
C THR A 22 -11.64 -9.29 -3.47
N ALA A 23 -12.79 -9.10 -4.11
CA ALA A 23 -13.70 -10.17 -4.49
C ALA A 23 -13.34 -10.68 -5.90
N ALA A 24 -12.64 -11.81 -5.98
CA ALA A 24 -12.09 -12.36 -7.23
C ALA A 24 -13.13 -12.65 -8.31
N THR A 25 -14.34 -13.05 -7.91
CA THR A 25 -15.45 -13.39 -8.81
C THR A 25 -16.18 -12.18 -9.35
N MET A 26 -15.99 -11.01 -8.73
CA MET A 26 -16.59 -9.75 -9.11
C MET A 26 -15.72 -8.98 -10.11
N GLN A 27 -16.33 -8.07 -10.85
CA GLN A 27 -15.66 -7.19 -11.79
C GLN A 27 -14.83 -6.12 -11.08
N ILE A 28 -13.88 -5.48 -11.78
CA ILE A 28 -13.08 -4.37 -11.26
C ILE A 28 -13.99 -3.25 -10.79
N GLU A 29 -14.96 -2.82 -11.62
CA GLU A 29 -15.89 -1.74 -11.27
C GLU A 29 -16.76 -2.07 -10.05
N GLU A 30 -17.12 -3.34 -9.87
CA GLU A 30 -17.91 -3.77 -8.70
C GLU A 30 -17.09 -3.71 -7.41
N ASN A 31 -15.82 -4.14 -7.47
CA ASN A 31 -14.89 -4.02 -6.34
C ASN A 31 -14.68 -2.54 -5.96
N LEU A 32 -14.46 -1.66 -6.93
CA LEU A 32 -14.35 -0.22 -6.71
C LEU A 32 -15.62 0.38 -6.12
N ALA A 33 -16.79 -0.04 -6.62
CA ALA A 33 -18.08 0.41 -6.10
C ALA A 33 -18.30 0.01 -4.64
N LEU A 34 -17.89 -1.20 -4.24
CA LEU A 34 -17.93 -1.63 -2.84
C LEU A 34 -17.00 -0.79 -1.96
N ALA A 35 -15.76 -0.56 -2.43
CA ALA A 35 -14.78 0.25 -1.71
C ALA A 35 -15.26 1.71 -1.52
N ARG A 36 -15.82 2.31 -2.58
CA ARG A 36 -16.37 3.67 -2.54
C ARG A 36 -17.49 3.84 -1.53
N ARG A 37 -18.25 2.79 -1.27
CA ARG A 37 -19.37 2.80 -0.32
C ARG A 37 -18.96 2.47 1.12
N ARG A 38 -17.66 2.39 1.39
CA ARG A 38 -17.14 2.17 2.75
C ARG A 38 -17.63 3.26 3.69
N GLY A 39 -18.38 2.86 4.72
CA GLY A 39 -18.94 3.77 5.72
C GLY A 39 -20.16 4.59 5.27
N ALA A 40 -20.64 4.41 4.03
CA ALA A 40 -21.86 5.04 3.54
C ALA A 40 -23.11 4.25 3.94
N ARG A 41 -24.26 4.94 4.00
CA ARG A 41 -25.54 4.28 4.19
C ARG A 41 -25.91 3.48 2.92
N ARG A 42 -26.43 2.27 3.12
CA ARG A 42 -26.93 1.45 2.02
C ARG A 42 -28.26 2.00 1.52
N THR A 43 -28.44 2.07 0.21
CA THR A 43 -29.66 2.54 -0.46
C THR A 43 -30.01 1.58 -1.60
N LEU A 44 -31.25 1.67 -2.11
CA LEU A 44 -31.72 0.90 -3.27
C LEU A 44 -31.35 1.55 -4.63
N ARG A 45 -30.33 2.43 -4.66
CA ARG A 45 -29.83 3.04 -5.90
C ARG A 45 -29.01 2.02 -6.71
N PRO A 46 -28.90 2.20 -8.04
CA PRO A 46 -28.02 1.38 -8.88
C PRO A 46 -26.62 1.30 -8.29
N GLY A 47 -26.03 0.10 -8.33
CA GLY A 47 -24.71 -0.16 -7.75
C GLY A 47 -23.59 0.61 -8.42
N ILE A 48 -23.71 0.86 -9.74
CA ILE A 48 -22.71 1.57 -10.54
C ILE A 48 -23.45 2.45 -11.55
N THR A 49 -23.12 3.73 -11.59
CA THR A 49 -23.63 4.69 -12.56
C THR A 49 -22.64 4.90 -13.72
N ARG A 50 -23.10 5.47 -14.83
CA ARG A 50 -22.22 5.83 -15.96
C ARG A 50 -21.15 6.86 -15.53
N ALA A 51 -21.51 7.78 -14.68
CA ALA A 51 -20.58 8.78 -14.13
C ALA A 51 -19.47 8.11 -13.27
N GLU A 52 -19.85 7.19 -12.40
CA GLU A 52 -18.88 6.42 -11.59
C GLU A 52 -17.93 5.60 -12.45
N ARG A 53 -18.40 4.98 -13.54
CA ARG A 53 -17.50 4.28 -14.49
C ARG A 53 -16.46 5.21 -15.11
N GLY A 54 -16.86 6.43 -15.49
CA GLY A 54 -15.92 7.44 -15.98
C GLY A 54 -14.86 7.79 -14.94
N GLU A 55 -15.28 8.04 -13.70
CA GLU A 55 -14.38 8.34 -12.60
C GLU A 55 -13.43 7.17 -12.28
N TYR A 56 -13.94 5.93 -12.24
CA TYR A 56 -13.10 4.74 -12.00
C TYR A 56 -12.05 4.56 -13.09
N ARG A 57 -12.39 4.83 -14.36
CA ARG A 57 -11.44 4.77 -15.46
C ARG A 57 -10.30 5.77 -15.26
N GLU A 58 -10.60 7.02 -14.91
CA GLU A 58 -9.56 8.03 -14.66
C GLU A 58 -8.69 7.67 -13.45
N LEU A 59 -9.26 7.13 -12.39
CA LEU A 59 -8.51 6.68 -11.23
C LEU A 59 -7.58 5.50 -11.54
N LEU A 60 -8.03 4.56 -12.37
CA LEU A 60 -7.24 3.39 -12.77
C LEU A 60 -6.04 3.77 -13.65
N LYS A 61 -6.11 4.83 -14.45
CA LYS A 61 -4.97 5.34 -15.23
C LYS A 61 -3.76 5.70 -14.36
N ILE A 62 -3.97 6.10 -13.11
CA ILE A 62 -2.89 6.44 -12.17
C ILE A 62 -1.99 5.24 -11.90
N LEU A 63 -2.55 4.02 -11.99
CA LEU A 63 -1.83 2.78 -11.74
C LEU A 63 -0.89 2.39 -12.89
N ASP A 64 -1.10 2.89 -14.09
CA ASP A 64 -0.32 2.57 -15.31
C ASP A 64 -0.18 1.05 -15.57
N LEU A 65 -1.31 0.33 -15.44
CA LEU A 65 -1.36 -1.13 -15.56
C LEU A 65 -2.41 -1.63 -16.58
N GLY A 66 -2.99 -0.72 -17.38
CA GLY A 66 -4.00 -1.03 -18.41
C GLY A 66 -5.33 -1.52 -17.83
N LEU A 67 -5.65 -1.16 -16.59
CA LEU A 67 -6.90 -1.57 -15.93
C LEU A 67 -8.08 -0.67 -16.30
N GLU A 68 -7.82 0.53 -16.76
CA GLU A 68 -8.82 1.53 -17.18
C GLU A 68 -9.74 1.04 -18.31
N ASP A 69 -9.23 0.15 -19.17
CA ASP A 69 -10.00 -0.42 -20.29
C ASP A 69 -10.63 -1.79 -19.93
N ARG A 70 -10.42 -2.27 -18.71
CA ARG A 70 -10.84 -3.59 -18.25
C ARG A 70 -11.85 -3.57 -17.11
N LEU A 71 -12.63 -2.50 -16.95
CA LEU A 71 -13.57 -2.31 -15.83
C LEU A 71 -14.51 -3.50 -15.59
N THR A 72 -14.97 -4.18 -16.65
CA THR A 72 -15.87 -5.33 -16.58
C THR A 72 -15.14 -6.68 -16.46
N ALA A 73 -13.81 -6.69 -16.47
CA ALA A 73 -13.06 -7.93 -16.25
C ALA A 73 -13.16 -8.37 -14.79
N LYS A 74 -13.23 -9.68 -14.56
CA LYS A 74 -13.21 -10.25 -13.21
C LYS A 74 -11.82 -10.04 -12.58
N VAL A 75 -11.79 -9.64 -11.31
CA VAL A 75 -10.55 -9.40 -10.58
C VAL A 75 -9.68 -10.66 -10.46
N GLY A 76 -10.28 -11.84 -10.43
CA GLY A 76 -9.56 -13.12 -10.44
C GLY A 76 -8.67 -13.35 -11.67
N LEU A 77 -8.89 -12.61 -12.79
CA LEU A 77 -8.10 -12.69 -14.02
C LEU A 77 -6.91 -11.70 -14.04
N LEU A 78 -6.72 -10.92 -12.96
CA LEU A 78 -5.63 -9.97 -12.83
C LEU A 78 -4.35 -10.66 -12.34
N SER A 79 -3.20 -10.18 -12.78
CA SER A 79 -1.91 -10.56 -12.18
C SER A 79 -1.84 -10.12 -10.72
N GLY A 80 -0.94 -10.72 -9.94
CA GLY A 80 -0.72 -10.34 -8.54
C GLY A 80 -0.49 -8.84 -8.37
N GLY A 81 0.39 -8.24 -9.18
CA GLY A 81 0.66 -6.80 -9.12
C GLY A 81 -0.50 -5.91 -9.54
N GLN A 82 -1.25 -6.30 -10.60
CA GLN A 82 -2.48 -5.58 -10.98
C GLN A 82 -3.51 -5.61 -9.85
N ARG A 83 -3.64 -6.76 -9.18
CA ARG A 83 -4.57 -6.93 -8.07
C ARG A 83 -4.14 -6.13 -6.84
N GLN A 84 -2.84 -6.12 -6.56
CA GLN A 84 -2.28 -5.33 -5.46
C GLN A 84 -2.48 -3.83 -5.68
N ALA A 85 -2.19 -3.33 -6.88
CA ALA A 85 -2.43 -1.94 -7.24
C ALA A 85 -3.93 -1.57 -7.16
N LEU A 86 -4.81 -2.47 -7.58
CA LEU A 86 -6.26 -2.28 -7.42
C LEU A 86 -6.65 -2.19 -5.94
N THR A 87 -6.10 -3.08 -5.09
CA THR A 87 -6.35 -3.06 -3.64
C THR A 87 -5.89 -1.75 -3.00
N LEU A 88 -4.73 -1.24 -3.41
CA LEU A 88 -4.21 0.05 -2.98
C LEU A 88 -5.17 1.19 -3.35
N LEU A 89 -5.62 1.23 -4.61
CA LEU A 89 -6.60 2.22 -5.06
C LEU A 89 -7.90 2.13 -4.25
N MET A 90 -8.42 0.92 -4.04
CA MET A 90 -9.62 0.68 -3.22
C MET A 90 -9.45 1.15 -1.78
N ALA A 91 -8.29 0.93 -1.17
CA ALA A 91 -7.99 1.37 0.20
C ALA A 91 -7.97 2.91 0.34
N SER A 92 -7.57 3.62 -0.72
CA SER A 92 -7.46 5.08 -0.77
C SER A 92 -8.70 5.79 -1.32
N LEU A 93 -9.59 5.09 -2.03
CA LEU A 93 -10.73 5.65 -2.78
C LEU A 93 -11.66 6.53 -1.92
N VAL A 94 -11.95 6.10 -0.69
CA VAL A 94 -12.55 6.96 0.33
C VAL A 94 -11.41 7.38 1.24
N LYS A 95 -10.89 8.58 1.03
CA LYS A 95 -9.70 9.13 1.69
C LYS A 95 -9.62 8.73 3.17
N PRO A 96 -8.73 7.80 3.54
CA PRO A 96 -8.57 7.39 4.92
C PRO A 96 -7.81 8.45 5.73
N ARG A 97 -7.93 8.44 7.05
CA ARG A 97 -7.06 9.23 7.93
C ARG A 97 -5.68 8.59 8.09
N LEU A 98 -5.61 7.27 7.94
CA LEU A 98 -4.37 6.50 7.99
C LEU A 98 -4.44 5.39 6.94
N LEU A 99 -3.41 5.30 6.11
CA LEU A 99 -3.20 4.19 5.18
C LEU A 99 -2.12 3.27 5.77
N LEU A 100 -2.45 2.00 5.92
CA LEU A 100 -1.52 0.95 6.37
C LEU A 100 -1.14 0.09 5.18
N LEU A 101 0.14 -0.02 4.89
CA LEU A 101 0.72 -0.84 3.84
C LEU A 101 1.59 -1.91 4.50
N ASP A 102 1.14 -3.15 4.44
CA ASP A 102 1.74 -4.28 5.15
C ASP A 102 2.47 -5.15 4.13
N GLU A 103 3.78 -4.93 3.95
CA GLU A 103 4.64 -5.64 2.98
C GLU A 103 4.00 -5.81 1.60
N HIS A 104 3.31 -4.80 1.13
CA HIS A 104 2.39 -4.87 -0.01
C HIS A 104 3.06 -5.11 -1.37
N THR A 105 4.38 -5.21 -1.42
CA THR A 105 5.17 -5.53 -2.63
C THR A 105 5.97 -6.82 -2.50
N ALA A 106 6.02 -7.44 -1.32
CA ALA A 106 6.89 -8.59 -1.05
C ALA A 106 6.60 -9.83 -1.91
N ALA A 107 5.32 -10.05 -2.28
CA ALA A 107 4.90 -11.19 -3.10
C ALA A 107 5.00 -10.94 -4.62
N LEU A 108 5.62 -9.83 -5.05
CA LEU A 108 5.68 -9.40 -6.45
C LEU A 108 7.09 -9.53 -7.02
N ASP A 109 7.17 -9.74 -8.33
CA ASP A 109 8.46 -9.62 -9.02
C ASP A 109 8.99 -8.18 -8.98
N PRO A 110 10.32 -7.95 -9.08
CA PRO A 110 10.92 -6.63 -8.87
C PRO A 110 10.37 -5.53 -9.80
N LYS A 111 10.08 -5.87 -11.06
CA LYS A 111 9.54 -4.90 -12.04
C LYS A 111 8.12 -4.47 -11.68
N THR A 112 7.32 -5.41 -11.26
CA THR A 112 5.93 -5.16 -10.83
C THR A 112 5.89 -4.45 -9.48
N ALA A 113 6.77 -4.82 -8.54
CA ALA A 113 6.91 -4.15 -7.26
C ALA A 113 7.24 -2.66 -7.43
N ALA A 114 8.18 -2.32 -8.32
CA ALA A 114 8.53 -0.94 -8.62
C ALA A 114 7.32 -0.13 -9.14
N LYS A 115 6.49 -0.71 -10.02
CA LYS A 115 5.27 -0.05 -10.50
C LYS A 115 4.23 0.16 -9.39
N VAL A 116 4.08 -0.81 -8.49
CA VAL A 116 3.15 -0.69 -7.35
C VAL A 116 3.63 0.37 -6.37
N LEU A 117 4.95 0.47 -6.11
CA LEU A 117 5.53 1.51 -5.28
C LEU A 117 5.34 2.91 -5.89
N ASP A 118 5.57 3.07 -7.20
CA ASP A 118 5.31 4.33 -7.93
C ASP A 118 3.84 4.74 -7.85
N ALA A 119 2.93 3.80 -8.06
CA ALA A 119 1.49 4.04 -7.89
C ALA A 119 1.14 4.42 -6.45
N THR A 120 1.78 3.77 -5.45
CA THR A 120 1.62 4.10 -4.04
C THR A 120 2.01 5.54 -3.78
N GLU A 121 3.17 5.96 -4.26
CA GLU A 121 3.66 7.32 -4.04
C GLU A 121 2.75 8.36 -4.70
N LYS A 122 2.34 8.15 -5.94
CA LYS A 122 1.39 9.01 -6.65
C LYS A 122 0.07 9.19 -5.88
N ILE A 123 -0.50 8.10 -5.36
CA ILE A 123 -1.74 8.14 -4.58
C ILE A 123 -1.54 8.86 -3.24
N VAL A 124 -0.46 8.54 -2.52
CA VAL A 124 -0.15 9.16 -1.23
C VAL A 124 0.06 10.67 -1.37
N GLN A 125 0.80 11.10 -2.39
CA GLN A 125 1.07 12.52 -2.66
C GLN A 125 -0.20 13.26 -3.13
N ARG A 126 -0.95 12.70 -4.09
CA ARG A 126 -2.19 13.29 -4.60
C ARG A 126 -3.18 13.60 -3.48
N ASP A 127 -3.39 12.63 -2.59
CA ASP A 127 -4.41 12.71 -1.55
C ASP A 127 -3.83 13.19 -0.21
N ARG A 128 -2.52 13.44 -0.13
CA ARG A 128 -1.80 13.84 1.10
C ARG A 128 -2.13 12.91 2.26
N LEU A 129 -1.95 11.60 2.04
CA LEU A 129 -2.31 10.59 3.02
C LEU A 129 -1.24 10.46 4.10
N THR A 130 -1.67 10.37 5.36
CA THR A 130 -0.81 9.83 6.41
C THR A 130 -0.67 8.34 6.19
N THR A 131 0.56 7.86 5.96
CA THR A 131 0.81 6.46 5.58
C THR A 131 1.85 5.84 6.50
N LEU A 132 1.59 4.61 6.93
CA LEU A 132 2.55 3.74 7.58
C LEU A 132 2.79 2.54 6.65
N MET A 133 4.02 2.41 6.16
CA MET A 133 4.45 1.32 5.31
C MET A 133 5.40 0.40 6.10
N ILE A 134 5.11 -0.88 6.10
CA ILE A 134 5.99 -1.94 6.62
C ILE A 134 6.65 -2.60 5.42
N THR A 135 7.96 -2.74 5.47
CA THR A 135 8.77 -3.43 4.46
C THR A 135 10.00 -4.04 5.12
N HIS A 136 10.46 -5.17 4.60
CA HIS A 136 11.75 -5.74 4.94
C HIS A 136 12.85 -5.31 3.95
N ASN A 137 12.50 -4.62 2.87
CA ASN A 137 13.45 -4.09 1.90
C ASN A 137 14.00 -2.75 2.36
N MET A 138 15.29 -2.70 2.72
CA MET A 138 15.95 -1.49 3.22
C MET A 138 16.00 -0.37 2.18
N ARG A 139 16.18 -0.69 0.90
CA ARG A 139 16.20 0.31 -0.19
C ARG A 139 14.86 1.01 -0.28
N ASP A 140 13.76 0.26 -0.21
CA ASP A 140 12.41 0.81 -0.23
C ASP A 140 12.14 1.65 1.02
N ALA A 141 12.58 1.18 2.20
CA ALA A 141 12.45 1.92 3.46
C ALA A 141 13.20 3.26 3.43
N ILE A 142 14.37 3.31 2.79
CA ILE A 142 15.15 4.55 2.62
C ILE A 142 14.50 5.45 1.57
N ALA A 143 14.08 4.90 0.43
CA ALA A 143 13.58 5.67 -0.70
C ALA A 143 12.21 6.33 -0.44
N HIS A 144 11.33 5.65 0.31
CA HIS A 144 9.95 6.09 0.50
C HIS A 144 9.69 6.70 1.88
N GLY A 145 8.74 7.64 1.93
CA GLY A 145 8.33 8.32 3.16
C GLY A 145 9.36 9.32 3.70
N ASN A 146 8.98 10.04 4.75
CA ASN A 146 9.78 11.11 5.37
C ASN A 146 10.39 10.73 6.72
N ARG A 147 10.06 9.56 7.26
CA ARG A 147 10.57 9.00 8.52
C ARG A 147 10.75 7.51 8.37
N LEU A 148 11.86 6.98 8.88
CA LEU A 148 12.21 5.57 8.90
C LEU A 148 12.33 5.11 10.34
N ILE A 149 11.64 4.02 10.67
CA ILE A 149 11.69 3.40 11.99
C ILE A 149 12.13 1.96 11.79
N MET A 150 13.20 1.53 12.47
CA MET A 150 13.58 0.12 12.57
C MET A 150 13.21 -0.43 13.94
N MET A 151 12.63 -1.61 13.93
CA MET A 151 12.22 -2.32 15.14
C MET A 151 13.12 -3.54 15.38
N TYR A 152 13.46 -3.78 16.62
CA TYR A 152 14.20 -4.95 17.05
C TYR A 152 13.66 -5.42 18.40
N GLU A 153 13.38 -6.70 18.55
CA GLU A 153 12.83 -7.32 19.78
C GLU A 153 11.63 -6.56 20.39
N GLY A 154 10.73 -6.09 19.53
CA GLY A 154 9.52 -5.37 19.96
C GLY A 154 9.75 -3.92 20.40
N ARG A 155 10.95 -3.36 20.20
CA ARG A 155 11.33 -1.99 20.53
C ARG A 155 11.76 -1.22 19.29
N ILE A 156 11.67 0.11 19.33
CA ILE A 156 12.25 0.96 18.29
C ILE A 156 13.76 1.00 18.55
N ALA A 157 14.53 0.44 17.60
CA ALA A 157 15.98 0.49 17.62
C ALA A 157 16.52 1.76 16.96
N LEU A 158 15.90 2.17 15.81
CA LEU A 158 16.26 3.40 15.12
C LEU A 158 15.00 4.20 14.75
N ASP A 159 15.15 5.53 14.77
CA ASP A 159 14.12 6.48 14.35
C ASP A 159 14.79 7.65 13.65
N ILE A 160 14.74 7.66 12.32
CA ILE A 160 15.49 8.56 11.46
C ILE A 160 14.51 9.36 10.59
N SER A 161 14.69 10.68 10.50
CA SER A 161 13.80 11.54 9.73
C SER A 161 14.51 12.76 9.12
N GLY A 162 13.82 13.50 8.25
CA GLY A 162 14.31 14.78 7.70
C GLY A 162 15.56 14.62 6.83
N GLU A 163 16.51 15.52 6.97
CA GLU A 163 17.72 15.58 6.16
C GLU A 163 18.66 14.39 6.39
N GLU A 164 18.64 13.80 7.57
CA GLU A 164 19.41 12.59 7.86
C GLU A 164 18.90 11.42 7.02
N LYS A 165 17.58 11.21 6.96
CA LYS A 165 16.99 10.15 6.13
C LYS A 165 17.31 10.31 4.65
N LYS A 166 17.32 11.53 4.13
CA LYS A 166 17.58 11.80 2.71
C LYS A 166 18.99 11.41 2.25
N LYS A 167 19.94 11.41 3.16
CA LYS A 167 21.36 11.09 2.89
C LYS A 167 21.74 9.67 3.25
N LEU A 168 20.79 8.91 3.81
CA LEU A 168 21.03 7.58 4.34
C LEU A 168 21.30 6.59 3.19
N THR A 169 22.37 5.81 3.34
CA THR A 169 22.64 4.63 2.51
C THR A 169 22.22 3.34 3.21
N VAL A 170 22.21 2.22 2.50
CA VAL A 170 21.93 0.91 3.11
C VAL A 170 23.03 0.55 4.11
N GLU A 171 24.28 0.85 3.76
CA GLU A 171 25.45 0.61 4.61
C GLU A 171 25.38 1.42 5.90
N ASP A 172 25.00 2.71 5.82
CA ASP A 172 24.80 3.56 7.00
C ASP A 172 23.69 3.02 7.89
N LEU A 173 22.59 2.54 7.28
CA LEU A 173 21.48 1.99 8.03
C LEU A 173 21.85 0.72 8.78
N LEU A 174 22.60 -0.19 8.14
CA LEU A 174 23.14 -1.41 8.76
C LEU A 174 24.10 -1.09 9.90
N ALA A 175 25.06 -0.17 9.68
CA ALA A 175 26.00 0.24 10.71
C ALA A 175 25.30 0.85 11.96
N LYS A 176 24.32 1.73 11.73
CA LYS A 176 23.52 2.31 12.82
C LYS A 176 22.72 1.24 13.58
N PHE A 177 22.17 0.27 12.84
CA PHE A 177 21.39 -0.81 13.42
C PHE A 177 22.27 -1.74 14.28
N GLY A 178 23.44 -2.16 13.79
CA GLY A 178 24.42 -2.93 14.54
C GLY A 178 24.85 -2.23 15.85
N GLN A 179 25.14 -0.92 15.77
CA GLN A 179 25.46 -0.11 16.96
C GLN A 179 24.31 -0.06 17.98
N ALA A 180 23.07 0.07 17.50
CA ALA A 180 21.90 0.20 18.39
C ALA A 180 21.50 -1.13 19.04
N THR A 181 21.78 -2.27 18.39
CA THR A 181 21.37 -3.60 18.86
C THR A 181 22.52 -4.39 19.53
N GLY A 182 23.77 -3.96 19.35
CA GLY A 182 24.95 -4.67 19.86
C GLY A 182 25.20 -6.02 19.19
N SER A 183 24.61 -6.25 18.00
CA SER A 183 24.72 -7.52 17.27
C SER A 183 25.53 -7.37 15.99
N ASP A 184 26.65 -8.06 15.88
CA ASP A 184 27.40 -8.24 14.62
C ASP A 184 26.68 -9.21 13.66
N GLU A 185 25.68 -9.97 14.16
CA GLU A 185 24.89 -10.93 13.38
C GLU A 185 23.78 -10.27 12.50
N ALA A 186 23.62 -8.97 12.57
CA ALA A 186 22.61 -8.24 11.78
C ALA A 186 22.90 -8.26 10.27
N ASP A 187 24.16 -8.46 9.85
CA ASP A 187 24.58 -8.38 8.45
C ASP A 187 24.03 -9.51 7.60
N ASP A 188 24.02 -10.75 8.08
CA ASP A 188 23.64 -11.91 7.25
C ASP A 188 22.10 -12.10 7.08
N LYS A 189 21.32 -11.81 8.11
CA LYS A 189 19.86 -12.00 8.06
C LYS A 189 19.12 -10.87 7.33
N LEU A 190 19.70 -9.68 7.28
CA LEU A 190 19.09 -8.51 6.67
C LEU A 190 19.52 -8.32 5.19
N LEU A 191 20.59 -9.00 4.75
CA LEU A 191 21.05 -8.99 3.36
C LEU A 191 20.41 -10.08 2.49
N LEU A 192 19.78 -11.09 3.09
CA LEU A 192 19.18 -12.25 2.43
C LEU A 192 17.66 -12.20 2.30
N GLY A 193 17.02 -11.09 2.63
CA GLY A 193 15.58 -10.85 2.50
C GLY A 193 15.15 -10.34 1.13
#